data_b7a964fea3de93ce7f1cdc9b11eca456
#
_entry.id   b7a964fea3de93ce7f1cdc9b11eca456
#
_cell.length_a   1.000
_cell.length_b   1.000
_cell.length_c   1.000
_cell.angle_alpha   90.00
_cell.angle_beta   90.00
_cell.angle_gamma   90.00
#
_symmetry.space_group_name_H-M   'P 1'
#
loop_
_entity.id
_entity.type
_entity.pdbx_description
1 polymer ?
#
loop_
_entity_poly.entity_id
_entity_poly.type
_entity_poly.pdbx_seq_one_letter_code
_entity_poly.pdbx_strand_id
1 'polypeptide(L)'
;MTQVYNFSSGPAMLPAEVLRRAQLELCDWQGLGTSVMEISHRSKEFIQVAIEAEKDFRDLLKIPSNYKVLFCHGGGRGQFAGVPLNLLGDKTTADYVDGGYWASSAVKEAHKYCTPNVIDAKVTVDGLRALKPMNEWQVSEDSAYLHYCPNETIDGIASHETPDFGDKVVVADFSSSILSHSLDISRFGVIYAGAQKNIGPAGLTLVIVREDLLGKAHKACPSILDYTVLNENESMFNTPPTFAWYLSGLVFKWLKEQGGVEVMDKINREKASLLYGVIDKSDFYRNDVASANRSRMNIPFQLADSALDKVFLDESFAAGLHALKGHRVVGGMRASIYNAMPLEGVKTLTDFMVDFERRHG
;
A
#
# COMPACT_ATOMS: atom_id res chain seq x y z
N MET A 1 0.60 31.08 3.10
CA MET A 1 1.08 30.06 2.14
C MET A 1 -0.15 29.33 1.65
N THR A 2 -0.29 29.12 0.34
CA THR A 2 -1.39 28.33 -0.22
C THR A 2 -1.28 26.90 0.32
N GLN A 3 -2.40 26.30 0.72
CA GLN A 3 -2.43 24.90 1.15
C GLN A 3 -2.01 24.00 -0.02
N VAL A 4 -1.05 23.12 0.21
CA VAL A 4 -0.59 22.14 -0.81
C VAL A 4 -1.14 20.77 -0.49
N TYR A 5 -1.73 20.12 -1.50
CA TYR A 5 -2.19 18.73 -1.46
C TYR A 5 -1.32 17.87 -2.36
N ASN A 6 -0.64 16.87 -1.80
CA ASN A 6 0.26 16.00 -2.53
C ASN A 6 -0.42 14.67 -2.91
N PHE A 7 -0.73 14.50 -4.19
CA PHE A 7 -1.36 13.30 -4.77
C PHE A 7 -0.37 12.23 -5.21
N SER A 8 0.89 12.29 -4.73
CA SER A 8 1.90 11.28 -5.08
C SER A 8 1.47 9.87 -4.69
N SER A 9 1.80 8.92 -5.54
CA SER A 9 1.52 7.49 -5.29
C SER A 9 2.51 6.81 -4.33
N GLY A 10 3.58 7.50 -3.97
CA GLY A 10 4.61 7.01 -3.05
C GLY A 10 6.03 7.51 -3.43
N PRO A 11 6.75 8.12 -2.51
CA PRO A 11 6.32 8.49 -1.16
C PRO A 11 5.09 9.40 -1.18
N ALA A 12 4.09 9.05 -0.35
CA ALA A 12 2.80 9.74 -0.32
C ALA A 12 2.74 10.82 0.76
N MET A 13 1.64 11.57 0.76
CA MET A 13 1.34 12.54 1.81
C MET A 13 1.27 11.86 3.18
N LEU A 14 1.83 12.49 4.20
CA LEU A 14 1.68 12.10 5.61
C LEU A 14 0.66 13.02 6.31
N PRO A 15 0.02 12.55 7.39
CA PRO A 15 -0.87 13.40 8.19
C PRO A 15 -0.13 14.63 8.73
N ALA A 16 -0.73 15.81 8.60
CA ALA A 16 -0.09 17.05 9.01
C ALA A 16 0.22 17.10 10.52
N GLU A 17 -0.63 16.46 11.34
CA GLU A 17 -0.43 16.32 12.77
C GLU A 17 0.82 15.51 13.10
N VAL A 18 1.03 14.40 12.38
CA VAL A 18 2.22 13.54 12.52
C VAL A 18 3.48 14.32 12.18
N LEU A 19 3.48 15.08 11.07
CA LEU A 19 4.62 15.88 10.67
C LEU A 19 4.93 17.00 11.67
N ARG A 20 3.89 17.69 12.18
CA ARG A 20 4.05 18.72 13.21
C ARG A 20 4.64 18.15 14.50
N ARG A 21 4.16 16.99 14.94
CA ARG A 21 4.70 16.31 16.11
C ARG A 21 6.15 15.92 15.91
N ALA A 22 6.48 15.29 14.78
CA ALA A 22 7.85 14.94 14.43
C ALA A 22 8.77 16.16 14.38
N GLN A 23 8.30 17.30 13.87
CA GLN A 23 9.06 18.56 13.86
C GLN A 23 9.36 19.06 15.28
N LEU A 24 8.39 19.01 16.20
CA LEU A 24 8.59 19.43 17.59
C LEU A 24 9.56 18.52 18.35
N GLU A 25 9.53 17.21 18.04
CA GLU A 25 10.36 16.19 18.69
C GLU A 25 11.71 15.98 17.98
N LEU A 26 11.98 16.67 16.88
CA LEU A 26 13.14 16.36 16.02
C LEU A 26 14.50 16.54 16.70
N CYS A 27 14.66 17.57 17.52
CA CYS A 27 15.92 17.88 18.20
C CYS A 27 15.93 17.53 19.69
N ASP A 28 14.75 17.32 20.27
CA ASP A 28 14.60 16.95 21.69
C ASP A 28 13.41 16.01 21.86
N TRP A 29 13.64 14.72 21.62
CA TRP A 29 12.59 13.71 21.74
C TRP A 29 12.35 13.38 23.21
N GLN A 30 11.14 13.67 23.69
CA GLN A 30 10.67 13.39 25.06
C GLN A 30 11.56 14.00 26.16
N GLY A 31 12.23 15.12 25.91
CA GLY A 31 13.07 15.79 26.89
C GLY A 31 14.44 15.14 27.09
N LEU A 32 14.87 14.27 26.17
CA LEU A 32 16.17 13.57 26.27
C LEU A 32 17.33 14.42 25.74
N GLY A 33 17.07 15.60 25.17
CA GLY A 33 18.10 16.46 24.58
C GLY A 33 18.73 15.93 23.32
N THR A 34 18.11 14.93 22.67
CA THR A 34 18.58 14.30 21.44
C THR A 34 17.41 13.86 20.56
N SER A 35 17.65 13.69 19.27
CA SER A 35 16.65 13.21 18.32
C SER A 35 16.38 11.72 18.48
N VAL A 36 15.14 11.28 18.18
CA VAL A 36 14.81 9.86 18.03
C VAL A 36 15.70 9.16 16.97
N MET A 37 16.23 9.91 15.99
CA MET A 37 17.15 9.38 14.97
C MET A 37 18.52 8.98 15.52
N GLU A 38 18.91 9.56 16.67
CA GLU A 38 20.21 9.36 17.28
C GLU A 38 20.18 8.35 18.44
N ILE A 39 18.99 7.87 18.80
CA ILE A 39 18.78 6.92 19.89
C ILE A 39 19.05 5.50 19.39
N SER A 40 19.79 4.74 20.21
CA SER A 40 20.01 3.32 19.91
C SER A 40 18.68 2.56 19.85
N HIS A 41 18.50 1.77 18.81
CA HIS A 41 17.33 0.87 18.69
C HIS A 41 17.28 -0.20 19.80
N ARG A 42 18.35 -0.38 20.57
CA ARG A 42 18.44 -1.29 21.73
C ARG A 42 18.18 -0.58 23.06
N SER A 43 17.97 0.74 23.06
CA SER A 43 17.61 1.45 24.29
C SER A 43 16.15 1.15 24.66
N LYS A 44 15.85 1.24 25.97
CA LYS A 44 14.47 1.03 26.48
C LYS A 44 13.46 1.99 25.85
N GLU A 45 13.90 3.20 25.54
CA GLU A 45 13.08 4.25 24.93
C GLU A 45 12.64 3.86 23.52
N PHE A 46 13.56 3.37 22.66
CA PHE A 46 13.20 2.94 21.31
C PHE A 46 12.43 1.61 21.31
N ILE A 47 12.79 0.67 22.18
CA ILE A 47 12.04 -0.57 22.37
C ILE A 47 10.57 -0.26 22.70
N GLN A 48 10.32 0.76 23.53
CA GLN A 48 8.94 1.19 23.83
C GLN A 48 8.22 1.73 22.59
N VAL A 49 8.91 2.51 21.72
CA VAL A 49 8.35 2.95 20.42
C VAL A 49 7.93 1.75 19.57
N ALA A 50 8.79 0.73 19.49
CA ALA A 50 8.53 -0.47 18.69
C ALA A 50 7.33 -1.26 19.22
N ILE A 51 7.27 -1.48 20.56
CA ILE A 51 6.16 -2.18 21.21
C ILE A 51 4.83 -1.44 20.99
N GLU A 52 4.81 -0.13 21.18
CA GLU A 52 3.59 0.67 20.96
C GLU A 52 3.15 0.67 19.50
N ALA A 53 4.08 0.80 18.56
CA ALA A 53 3.78 0.78 17.14
C ALA A 53 3.19 -0.57 16.70
N GLU A 54 3.78 -1.69 17.15
CA GLU A 54 3.24 -3.03 16.88
C GLU A 54 1.86 -3.20 17.49
N LYS A 55 1.69 -2.80 18.76
CA LYS A 55 0.41 -2.87 19.44
C LYS A 55 -0.68 -2.09 18.70
N ASP A 56 -0.40 -0.85 18.34
CA ASP A 56 -1.36 0.01 17.64
C ASP A 56 -1.71 -0.55 16.25
N PHE A 57 -0.74 -1.10 15.52
CA PHE A 57 -0.99 -1.76 14.25
C PHE A 57 -1.84 -3.02 14.38
N ARG A 58 -1.57 -3.84 15.41
CA ARG A 58 -2.40 -5.01 15.74
C ARG A 58 -3.83 -4.64 16.10
N ASP A 59 -4.01 -3.61 16.92
CA ASP A 59 -5.33 -3.11 17.33
C ASP A 59 -6.14 -2.63 16.12
N LEU A 60 -5.51 -1.86 15.21
CA LEU A 60 -6.15 -1.29 14.02
C LEU A 60 -6.66 -2.37 13.05
N LEU A 61 -5.91 -3.44 12.85
CA LEU A 61 -6.25 -4.52 11.93
C LEU A 61 -6.85 -5.74 12.62
N LYS A 62 -6.98 -5.72 13.96
CA LYS A 62 -7.49 -6.86 14.76
C LYS A 62 -6.69 -8.14 14.47
N ILE A 63 -5.35 -8.01 14.42
CA ILE A 63 -4.46 -9.12 14.05
C ILE A 63 -4.50 -10.22 15.11
N PRO A 64 -4.86 -11.48 14.76
CA PRO A 64 -4.91 -12.58 15.70
C PRO A 64 -3.54 -12.89 16.33
N SER A 65 -3.53 -13.48 17.53
CA SER A 65 -2.31 -13.76 18.30
C SER A 65 -1.37 -14.79 17.65
N ASN A 66 -1.91 -15.64 16.77
CA ASN A 66 -1.15 -16.63 15.99
C ASN A 66 -0.50 -16.05 14.73
N TYR A 67 -0.47 -14.71 14.61
CA TYR A 67 0.29 -14.00 13.58
C TYR A 67 1.40 -13.19 14.20
N LYS A 68 2.55 -13.15 13.52
CA LYS A 68 3.68 -12.26 13.85
C LYS A 68 3.64 -11.02 12.98
N VAL A 69 4.05 -9.90 13.55
CA VAL A 69 4.20 -8.62 12.83
C VAL A 69 5.67 -8.31 12.78
N LEU A 70 6.21 -8.16 11.56
CA LEU A 70 7.62 -7.90 11.35
C LEU A 70 7.81 -6.52 10.70
N PHE A 71 8.76 -5.77 11.22
CA PHE A 71 9.18 -4.48 10.70
C PHE A 71 10.48 -4.67 9.91
N CYS A 72 10.36 -4.73 8.58
CA CYS A 72 11.42 -5.14 7.67
C CYS A 72 12.00 -3.97 6.89
N HIS A 73 13.15 -4.19 6.24
CA HIS A 73 13.70 -3.31 5.21
C HIS A 73 13.17 -3.67 3.81
N GLY A 74 13.44 -2.86 2.80
CA GLY A 74 13.38 -3.23 1.39
C GLY A 74 12.09 -2.89 0.63
N GLY A 75 11.04 -2.39 1.30
CA GLY A 75 9.77 -2.10 0.63
C GLY A 75 9.06 -3.34 0.10
N GLY A 76 7.98 -3.18 -0.67
CA GLY A 76 7.26 -4.29 -1.30
C GLY A 76 8.15 -5.14 -2.22
N ARG A 77 9.10 -4.52 -2.93
CA ARG A 77 10.05 -5.27 -3.77
C ARG A 77 10.98 -6.18 -2.98
N GLY A 78 11.35 -5.81 -1.75
CA GLY A 78 12.06 -6.71 -0.84
C GLY A 78 11.25 -7.96 -0.54
N GLN A 79 9.93 -7.84 -0.45
CA GLN A 79 9.03 -8.97 -0.20
C GLN A 79 8.76 -9.81 -1.45
N PHE A 80 8.92 -9.26 -2.67
CA PHE A 80 8.90 -10.10 -3.88
C PHE A 80 10.00 -11.18 -3.85
N ALA A 81 11.13 -10.90 -3.21
CA ALA A 81 12.18 -11.87 -2.93
C ALA A 81 11.97 -12.62 -1.59
N GLY A 82 11.58 -11.91 -0.53
CA GLY A 82 11.40 -12.46 0.81
C GLY A 82 10.34 -13.56 0.86
N VAL A 83 9.18 -13.35 0.22
CA VAL A 83 8.08 -14.33 0.20
C VAL A 83 8.52 -15.69 -0.34
N PRO A 84 9.04 -15.81 -1.58
CA PRO A 84 9.48 -17.13 -2.09
C PRO A 84 10.60 -17.74 -1.25
N LEU A 85 11.54 -16.94 -0.75
CA LEU A 85 12.64 -17.45 0.09
C LEU A 85 12.16 -18.02 1.44
N ASN A 86 11.01 -17.54 1.97
CA ASN A 86 10.47 -18.02 3.25
C ASN A 86 9.38 -19.10 3.09
N LEU A 87 8.64 -19.13 1.96
CA LEU A 87 7.41 -19.91 1.88
C LEU A 87 7.47 -21.08 0.90
N LEU A 88 8.43 -21.16 -0.02
CA LEU A 88 8.51 -22.29 -0.96
C LEU A 88 8.77 -23.61 -0.26
N GLY A 89 9.59 -23.64 0.80
CA GLY A 89 10.03 -24.89 1.41
C GLY A 89 10.69 -25.80 0.37
N ASP A 90 10.19 -27.02 0.26
CA ASP A 90 10.66 -28.00 -0.73
C ASP A 90 9.91 -27.91 -2.08
N LYS A 91 8.92 -27.02 -2.19
CA LYS A 91 8.15 -26.86 -3.43
C LYS A 91 8.89 -25.98 -4.43
N THR A 92 8.67 -26.25 -5.70
CA THR A 92 9.31 -25.53 -6.82
C THR A 92 8.36 -24.62 -7.58
N THR A 93 7.08 -24.58 -7.17
CA THR A 93 6.03 -23.80 -7.82
C THR A 93 5.23 -22.99 -6.81
N ALA A 94 4.77 -21.81 -7.23
CA ALA A 94 3.80 -20.98 -6.53
C ALA A 94 2.87 -20.30 -7.54
N ASP A 95 1.63 -20.03 -7.12
CA ASP A 95 0.66 -19.32 -7.96
C ASP A 95 0.80 -17.81 -7.80
N TYR A 96 0.77 -17.12 -8.92
CA TYR A 96 0.82 -15.65 -8.97
C TYR A 96 -0.31 -15.14 -9.86
N VAL A 97 -1.17 -14.33 -9.27
CA VAL A 97 -2.26 -13.67 -10.02
C VAL A 97 -1.72 -12.40 -10.66
N ASP A 98 -1.73 -12.34 -11.98
CA ASP A 98 -1.36 -11.15 -12.74
C ASP A 98 -2.60 -10.28 -12.99
N GLY A 99 -2.82 -9.30 -12.11
CA GLY A 99 -3.88 -8.31 -12.20
C GLY A 99 -3.40 -6.93 -12.67
N GLY A 100 -2.08 -6.69 -12.77
CA GLY A 100 -1.53 -5.41 -13.15
C GLY A 100 -0.01 -5.32 -13.03
N TYR A 101 0.52 -4.10 -13.05
CA TYR A 101 1.95 -3.85 -13.11
C TYR A 101 2.75 -4.44 -11.94
N TRP A 102 2.25 -4.30 -10.70
CA TRP A 102 2.97 -4.79 -9.52
C TRP A 102 2.90 -6.30 -9.40
N ALA A 103 1.76 -6.89 -9.71
CA ALA A 103 1.61 -8.34 -9.80
C ALA A 103 2.55 -8.93 -10.86
N SER A 104 2.59 -8.38 -12.07
CA SER A 104 3.56 -8.77 -13.12
C SER A 104 5.02 -8.60 -12.66
N SER A 105 5.31 -7.58 -11.84
CA SER A 105 6.66 -7.38 -11.29
C SER A 105 7.02 -8.45 -10.24
N ALA A 106 6.06 -8.89 -9.42
CA ALA A 106 6.24 -9.99 -8.49
C ALA A 106 6.48 -11.32 -9.22
N VAL A 107 5.73 -11.59 -10.29
CA VAL A 107 5.96 -12.77 -11.18
C VAL A 107 7.39 -12.77 -11.73
N LYS A 108 7.86 -11.62 -12.24
CA LYS A 108 9.23 -11.51 -12.78
C LYS A 108 10.29 -11.82 -11.73
N GLU A 109 10.09 -11.36 -10.50
CA GLU A 109 11.03 -11.67 -9.42
C GLU A 109 10.97 -13.15 -9.02
N ALA A 110 9.75 -13.72 -8.95
CA ALA A 110 9.53 -15.11 -8.57
C ALA A 110 10.27 -16.13 -9.44
N HIS A 111 10.45 -15.84 -10.74
CA HIS A 111 11.23 -16.70 -11.66
C HIS A 111 12.67 -16.94 -11.22
N LYS A 112 13.22 -16.16 -10.31
CA LYS A 112 14.56 -16.37 -9.75
C LYS A 112 14.58 -17.50 -8.71
N TYR A 113 13.44 -17.83 -8.14
CA TYR A 113 13.30 -18.72 -6.99
C TYR A 113 12.47 -19.97 -7.29
N CYS A 114 11.50 -19.86 -8.19
CA CYS A 114 10.60 -20.96 -8.53
C CYS A 114 10.11 -20.86 -9.98
N THR A 115 9.32 -21.84 -10.42
CA THR A 115 8.52 -21.76 -11.64
C THR A 115 7.13 -21.25 -11.25
N PRO A 116 6.82 -19.93 -11.41
CA PRO A 116 5.52 -19.43 -11.06
C PRO A 116 4.45 -19.94 -12.04
N ASN A 117 3.31 -20.39 -11.50
CA ASN A 117 2.10 -20.57 -12.26
C ASN A 117 1.38 -19.24 -12.33
N VAL A 118 1.33 -18.62 -13.51
CA VAL A 118 0.77 -17.29 -13.70
C VAL A 118 -0.70 -17.37 -14.07
N ILE A 119 -1.55 -16.82 -13.21
CA ILE A 119 -3.00 -16.73 -13.41
C ILE A 119 -3.29 -15.33 -13.98
N ASP A 120 -3.57 -15.24 -15.28
CA ASP A 120 -3.98 -13.97 -15.88
C ASP A 120 -5.42 -13.63 -15.47
N ALA A 121 -5.54 -12.66 -14.56
CA ALA A 121 -6.83 -12.18 -14.06
C ALA A 121 -7.37 -10.98 -14.84
N LYS A 122 -6.62 -10.43 -15.78
CA LYS A 122 -7.03 -9.26 -16.57
C LYS A 122 -8.11 -9.63 -17.59
N VAL A 123 -9.19 -8.86 -17.61
CA VAL A 123 -10.27 -9.00 -18.60
C VAL A 123 -10.75 -7.61 -19.04
N THR A 124 -11.52 -7.60 -20.12
CA THR A 124 -12.23 -6.41 -20.58
C THR A 124 -13.73 -6.70 -20.50
N VAL A 125 -14.45 -5.84 -19.82
CA VAL A 125 -15.91 -5.91 -19.69
C VAL A 125 -16.49 -4.59 -20.22
N ASP A 126 -17.33 -4.65 -21.23
CA ASP A 126 -17.94 -3.48 -21.88
C ASP A 126 -16.91 -2.41 -22.31
N GLY A 127 -15.74 -2.87 -22.78
CA GLY A 127 -14.65 -1.98 -23.21
C GLY A 127 -13.81 -1.42 -22.08
N LEU A 128 -14.11 -1.73 -20.81
CA LEU A 128 -13.37 -1.28 -19.63
C LEU A 128 -12.46 -2.40 -19.09
N ARG A 129 -11.31 -2.03 -18.54
CA ARG A 129 -10.42 -2.96 -17.84
C ARG A 129 -11.07 -3.46 -16.55
N ALA A 130 -11.00 -4.75 -16.32
CA ALA A 130 -11.55 -5.41 -15.14
C ALA A 130 -10.65 -6.58 -14.69
N LEU A 131 -10.98 -7.15 -13.55
CA LEU A 131 -10.38 -8.39 -13.06
C LEU A 131 -11.43 -9.50 -13.07
N LYS A 132 -11.00 -10.72 -13.40
CA LYS A 132 -11.78 -11.93 -13.15
C LYS A 132 -12.09 -12.04 -11.65
N PRO A 133 -13.30 -12.45 -11.27
CA PRO A 133 -13.60 -12.74 -9.87
C PRO A 133 -12.70 -13.87 -9.34
N MET A 134 -12.47 -13.89 -8.02
CA MET A 134 -11.53 -14.84 -7.40
C MET A 134 -11.89 -16.31 -7.60
N ASN A 135 -13.20 -16.62 -7.73
CA ASN A 135 -13.68 -17.98 -7.96
C ASN A 135 -13.35 -18.53 -9.38
N GLU A 136 -12.91 -17.66 -10.29
CA GLU A 136 -12.42 -18.05 -11.63
C GLU A 136 -10.90 -18.21 -11.70
N TRP A 137 -10.17 -17.92 -10.62
CA TRP A 137 -8.73 -18.10 -10.59
C TRP A 137 -8.35 -19.59 -10.51
N GLN A 138 -7.57 -20.04 -11.47
CA GLN A 138 -7.16 -21.45 -11.58
C GLN A 138 -5.95 -21.71 -10.66
N VAL A 139 -6.22 -21.88 -9.37
CA VAL A 139 -5.20 -22.13 -8.35
C VAL A 139 -4.75 -23.60 -8.40
N SER A 140 -3.44 -23.84 -8.42
CA SER A 140 -2.85 -25.18 -8.44
C SER A 140 -2.85 -25.80 -7.03
N GLU A 141 -3.24 -27.05 -6.91
CA GLU A 141 -3.19 -27.78 -5.62
C GLU A 141 -1.76 -27.91 -5.09
N ASP A 142 -0.80 -28.14 -5.97
CA ASP A 142 0.60 -28.42 -5.60
C ASP A 142 1.45 -27.15 -5.37
N SER A 143 0.96 -25.97 -5.66
CA SER A 143 1.71 -24.73 -5.44
C SER A 143 1.93 -24.44 -3.94
N ALA A 144 3.04 -23.79 -3.61
CA ALA A 144 3.38 -23.43 -2.23
C ALA A 144 2.41 -22.41 -1.64
N TYR A 145 2.02 -21.44 -2.43
CA TYR A 145 1.12 -20.34 -2.05
C TYR A 145 0.49 -19.70 -3.28
N LEU A 146 -0.54 -18.89 -3.03
CA LEU A 146 -1.16 -17.99 -4.00
C LEU A 146 -0.78 -16.55 -3.66
N HIS A 147 -0.12 -15.84 -4.57
CA HIS A 147 0.23 -14.43 -4.41
C HIS A 147 -0.62 -13.53 -5.30
N TYR A 148 -1.10 -12.38 -4.76
CA TYR A 148 -1.79 -11.37 -5.54
C TYR A 148 -1.59 -9.95 -4.99
N CYS A 149 -1.92 -8.93 -5.79
CA CYS A 149 -1.97 -7.52 -5.40
C CYS A 149 -3.44 -7.06 -5.35
N PRO A 150 -4.04 -6.86 -4.18
CA PRO A 150 -5.42 -6.41 -4.08
C PRO A 150 -5.69 -5.06 -4.71
N ASN A 151 -4.69 -4.17 -4.75
CA ASN A 151 -4.79 -2.84 -5.34
C ASN A 151 -3.55 -2.51 -6.17
N GLU A 152 -3.72 -2.38 -7.46
CA GLU A 152 -2.68 -2.01 -8.42
C GLU A 152 -2.55 -0.49 -8.52
N THR A 153 -1.50 0.04 -7.90
CA THR A 153 -1.25 1.50 -7.76
C THR A 153 -1.13 2.23 -9.10
N ILE A 154 -0.60 1.57 -10.12
CA ILE A 154 -0.34 2.15 -11.44
C ILE A 154 -1.58 2.07 -12.30
N ASP A 155 -2.21 0.90 -12.32
CA ASP A 155 -3.36 0.59 -13.17
C ASP A 155 -4.67 1.16 -12.63
N GLY A 156 -4.72 1.49 -11.34
CA GLY A 156 -5.93 1.96 -10.66
C GLY A 156 -7.01 0.91 -10.55
N ILE A 157 -6.62 -0.36 -10.65
CA ILE A 157 -7.53 -1.50 -10.60
C ILE A 157 -7.40 -2.23 -9.25
N ALA A 158 -8.50 -2.70 -8.70
CA ALA A 158 -8.53 -3.38 -7.41
C ALA A 158 -9.48 -4.58 -7.40
N SER A 159 -9.10 -5.63 -6.66
CA SER A 159 -10.02 -6.65 -6.21
C SER A 159 -10.51 -6.30 -4.81
N HIS A 160 -11.82 -6.22 -4.63
CA HIS A 160 -12.47 -5.93 -3.35
C HIS A 160 -12.98 -7.19 -2.66
N GLU A 161 -12.71 -8.35 -3.24
CA GLU A 161 -13.12 -9.64 -2.69
C GLU A 161 -12.20 -10.07 -1.54
N THR A 162 -12.77 -10.83 -0.60
CA THR A 162 -11.99 -11.52 0.44
C THR A 162 -11.61 -12.90 -0.08
N PRO A 163 -10.34 -13.32 -0.05
CA PRO A 163 -9.94 -14.61 -0.58
C PRO A 163 -10.55 -15.77 0.21
N ASP A 164 -11.02 -16.79 -0.52
CA ASP A 164 -11.51 -18.04 0.04
C ASP A 164 -11.03 -19.23 -0.83
N PHE A 165 -9.80 -19.68 -0.53
CA PHE A 165 -9.13 -20.75 -1.25
C PHE A 165 -8.85 -21.96 -0.34
N GLY A 166 -9.72 -22.20 0.66
CA GLY A 166 -9.57 -23.30 1.62
C GLY A 166 -8.24 -23.20 2.38
N ASP A 167 -7.47 -24.28 2.39
CA ASP A 167 -6.20 -24.38 3.12
C ASP A 167 -5.00 -23.75 2.38
N LYS A 168 -5.21 -23.19 1.18
CA LYS A 168 -4.15 -22.54 0.41
C LYS A 168 -3.59 -21.34 1.18
N VAL A 169 -2.28 -21.27 1.31
CA VAL A 169 -1.58 -20.11 1.83
C VAL A 169 -1.74 -18.94 0.87
N VAL A 170 -2.48 -17.91 1.27
CA VAL A 170 -2.66 -16.69 0.48
C VAL A 170 -1.67 -15.63 0.93
N VAL A 171 -0.96 -15.05 -0.03
CA VAL A 171 -0.01 -13.95 0.17
C VAL A 171 -0.49 -12.72 -0.58
N ALA A 172 -0.53 -11.56 0.08
CA ALA A 172 -1.03 -10.36 -0.56
C ALA A 172 -0.14 -9.13 -0.34
N ASP A 173 0.11 -8.39 -1.44
CA ASP A 173 0.74 -7.06 -1.42
C ASP A 173 -0.30 -5.97 -1.14
N PHE A 174 -0.42 -5.58 0.10
CA PHE A 174 -1.30 -4.50 0.52
C PHE A 174 -0.63 -3.11 0.56
N SER A 175 0.54 -2.93 -0.03
CA SER A 175 1.30 -1.67 0.07
C SER A 175 0.44 -0.43 -0.20
N SER A 176 -0.49 -0.48 -1.15
CA SER A 176 -1.31 0.68 -1.51
C SER A 176 -2.72 0.71 -0.90
N SER A 177 -3.07 -0.28 -0.08
CA SER A 177 -4.42 -0.38 0.52
C SER A 177 -4.44 -0.83 1.98
N ILE A 178 -3.29 -1.14 2.59
CA ILE A 178 -3.22 -1.47 4.02
C ILE A 178 -3.82 -0.33 4.87
N LEU A 179 -4.55 -0.66 5.93
CA LEU A 179 -5.21 0.30 6.83
C LEU A 179 -6.26 1.21 6.16
N SER A 180 -6.63 0.96 4.90
CA SER A 180 -7.65 1.76 4.21
C SER A 180 -9.07 1.25 4.40
N HIS A 181 -9.22 0.01 4.79
CA HIS A 181 -10.48 -0.70 5.09
C HIS A 181 -10.20 -1.90 6.00
N SER A 182 -11.24 -2.44 6.62
CA SER A 182 -11.13 -3.63 7.46
C SER A 182 -10.76 -4.87 6.64
N LEU A 183 -9.89 -5.72 7.20
CA LEU A 183 -9.44 -6.98 6.60
C LEU A 183 -9.72 -8.14 7.56
N ASP A 184 -10.15 -9.27 7.01
CA ASP A 184 -10.12 -10.54 7.72
C ASP A 184 -8.72 -11.16 7.58
N ILE A 185 -7.84 -10.88 8.53
CA ILE A 185 -6.45 -11.36 8.52
C ILE A 185 -6.37 -12.89 8.47
N SER A 186 -7.36 -13.60 9.00
CA SER A 186 -7.39 -15.07 9.05
C SER A 186 -7.42 -15.73 7.66
N ARG A 187 -7.80 -15.00 6.63
CA ARG A 187 -7.82 -15.46 5.23
C ARG A 187 -6.44 -15.44 4.56
N PHE A 188 -5.42 -14.95 5.24
CA PHE A 188 -4.08 -14.80 4.68
C PHE A 188 -3.06 -15.62 5.47
N GLY A 189 -2.09 -16.17 4.77
CA GLY A 189 -0.86 -16.67 5.38
C GLY A 189 0.15 -15.54 5.60
N VAL A 190 0.27 -14.64 4.60
CA VAL A 190 1.14 -13.46 4.67
C VAL A 190 0.46 -12.25 4.04
N ILE A 191 0.52 -11.13 4.74
CA ILE A 191 0.25 -9.80 4.20
C ILE A 191 1.52 -8.98 4.31
N TYR A 192 1.92 -8.25 3.27
CA TYR A 192 2.99 -7.28 3.39
C TYR A 192 2.63 -5.93 2.80
N ALA A 193 3.32 -4.88 3.27
CA ALA A 193 3.08 -3.52 2.83
C ALA A 193 4.33 -2.65 2.98
N GLY A 194 4.78 -2.04 1.87
CA GLY A 194 5.75 -0.95 1.94
C GLY A 194 5.14 0.30 2.59
N ALA A 195 5.85 0.90 3.55
CA ALA A 195 5.30 1.95 4.39
C ALA A 195 4.98 3.26 3.66
N GLN A 196 5.69 3.56 2.58
CA GLN A 196 5.68 4.87 1.90
C GLN A 196 4.36 5.33 1.29
N LYS A 197 3.28 4.59 1.48
CA LYS A 197 1.93 4.90 0.97
C LYS A 197 0.98 5.26 2.12
N ASN A 198 0.48 4.28 2.86
CA ASN A 198 -0.50 4.48 3.93
C ASN A 198 0.06 4.41 5.35
N ILE A 199 1.25 3.89 5.54
CA ILE A 199 1.81 3.59 6.86
C ILE A 199 2.74 4.70 7.36
N GLY A 200 3.59 5.23 6.48
CA GLY A 200 4.62 6.19 6.91
C GLY A 200 5.59 6.55 5.79
N PRO A 201 6.85 6.90 6.11
CA PRO A 201 7.86 7.22 5.11
C PRO A 201 8.43 5.97 4.43
N ALA A 202 9.20 6.19 3.35
CA ALA A 202 9.95 5.13 2.70
C ALA A 202 11.04 4.54 3.64
N GLY A 203 11.40 3.26 3.38
CA GLY A 203 12.48 2.56 4.08
C GLY A 203 12.01 1.46 5.02
N LEU A 204 10.76 1.48 5.44
CA LEU A 204 10.13 0.45 6.27
C LEU A 204 9.15 -0.39 5.44
N THR A 205 9.03 -1.67 5.81
CA THR A 205 8.03 -2.61 5.29
C THR A 205 7.43 -3.37 6.44
N LEU A 206 6.12 -3.52 6.49
CA LEU A 206 5.46 -4.37 7.47
C LEU A 206 5.10 -5.70 6.82
N VAL A 207 5.30 -6.78 7.57
CA VAL A 207 4.88 -8.13 7.21
C VAL A 207 4.05 -8.69 8.35
N ILE A 208 2.84 -9.16 8.04
CA ILE A 208 2.01 -9.96 8.93
C ILE A 208 2.13 -11.39 8.43
N VAL A 209 2.66 -12.28 9.23
CA VAL A 209 2.88 -13.68 8.85
C VAL A 209 2.26 -14.62 9.87
N ARG A 210 1.54 -15.63 9.40
CA ARG A 210 0.98 -16.68 10.27
C ARG A 210 2.08 -17.55 10.86
N GLU A 211 2.03 -17.82 12.16
CA GLU A 211 3.12 -18.42 12.93
C GLU A 211 3.56 -19.79 12.40
N ASP A 212 2.63 -20.60 11.88
CA ASP A 212 2.92 -21.93 11.29
C ASP A 212 3.76 -21.88 9.99
N LEU A 213 3.92 -20.70 9.42
CA LEU A 213 4.72 -20.47 8.20
C LEU A 213 6.17 -20.09 8.51
N LEU A 214 6.51 -19.82 9.75
CA LEU A 214 7.90 -19.62 10.18
C LEU A 214 8.71 -20.93 10.15
N GLY A 215 10.03 -20.81 10.09
CA GLY A 215 10.96 -21.95 10.10
C GLY A 215 11.07 -22.70 8.76
N LYS A 216 10.54 -22.16 7.66
CA LYS A 216 10.56 -22.77 6.32
C LYS A 216 11.48 -22.05 5.33
N ALA A 217 12.28 -21.11 5.82
CA ALA A 217 13.16 -20.33 4.96
C ALA A 217 14.16 -21.22 4.21
N HIS A 218 14.34 -20.94 2.93
CA HIS A 218 15.36 -21.61 2.12
C HIS A 218 16.75 -21.35 2.70
N LYS A 219 17.64 -22.35 2.70
CA LYS A 219 19.00 -22.26 3.27
C LYS A 219 19.86 -21.12 2.72
N ALA A 220 19.55 -20.61 1.54
CA ALA A 220 20.22 -19.46 0.93
C ALA A 220 19.48 -18.14 1.22
N CYS A 221 18.42 -18.15 2.06
CA CYS A 221 17.74 -16.93 2.47
C CYS A 221 18.70 -16.07 3.31
N PRO A 222 18.99 -14.82 2.92
CA PRO A 222 19.75 -13.94 3.77
C PRO A 222 19.02 -13.71 5.11
N SER A 223 19.76 -13.73 6.23
CA SER A 223 19.18 -13.57 7.56
C SER A 223 18.30 -12.32 7.71
N ILE A 224 18.61 -11.25 6.98
CA ILE A 224 17.83 -10.01 6.97
C ILE A 224 16.44 -10.16 6.30
N LEU A 225 16.22 -11.22 5.52
CA LEU A 225 14.95 -11.54 4.87
C LEU A 225 14.27 -12.77 5.49
N ASP A 226 14.92 -13.46 6.42
CA ASP A 226 14.38 -14.64 7.10
C ASP A 226 13.38 -14.20 8.18
N TYR A 227 12.11 -14.56 7.98
CA TYR A 227 11.03 -14.19 8.90
C TYR A 227 11.21 -14.77 10.30
N THR A 228 11.84 -15.93 10.43
CA THR A 228 12.14 -16.54 11.72
C THR A 228 13.18 -15.73 12.47
N VAL A 229 14.29 -15.39 11.81
CA VAL A 229 15.35 -14.56 12.38
C VAL A 229 14.81 -13.18 12.80
N LEU A 230 13.98 -12.57 11.94
CA LEU A 230 13.34 -11.28 12.26
C LEU A 230 12.41 -11.39 13.46
N ASN A 231 11.59 -12.45 13.55
CA ASN A 231 10.69 -12.67 14.67
C ASN A 231 11.43 -12.92 15.99
N GLU A 232 12.47 -13.76 15.99
CA GLU A 232 13.29 -14.06 17.17
C GLU A 232 14.06 -12.84 17.71
N ASN A 233 14.27 -11.83 16.87
CA ASN A 233 14.97 -10.60 17.22
C ASN A 233 14.03 -9.38 17.28
N GLU A 234 12.72 -9.56 17.41
CA GLU A 234 11.73 -8.47 17.48
C GLU A 234 11.91 -7.43 16.35
N SER A 235 12.23 -7.92 15.14
CA SER A 235 12.57 -7.13 13.95
C SER A 235 13.85 -6.27 14.07
N MET A 236 14.65 -6.48 15.11
CA MET A 236 15.89 -5.74 15.40
C MET A 236 17.14 -6.63 15.27
N PHE A 237 17.13 -7.59 14.34
CA PHE A 237 18.30 -8.40 14.00
C PHE A 237 19.51 -7.52 13.64
N ASN A 238 19.27 -6.46 12.88
CA ASN A 238 20.20 -5.34 12.66
C ASN A 238 19.52 -4.02 12.99
N THR A 239 20.22 -2.90 12.89
CA THR A 239 19.64 -1.56 13.09
C THR A 239 18.48 -1.33 12.11
N PRO A 240 17.25 -1.18 12.57
CA PRO A 240 16.10 -0.92 11.70
C PRO A 240 16.08 0.54 11.23
N PRO A 241 15.22 0.92 10.28
CA PRO A 241 15.00 2.31 9.91
C PRO A 241 14.23 3.04 11.04
N THR A 242 14.94 3.40 12.13
CA THR A 242 14.38 3.87 13.41
C THR A 242 13.42 5.04 13.25
N PHE A 243 13.80 6.06 12.48
CA PHE A 243 12.95 7.22 12.24
C PHE A 243 11.68 6.88 11.45
N ALA A 244 11.79 5.98 10.46
CA ALA A 244 10.62 5.52 9.71
C ALA A 244 9.68 4.69 10.59
N TRP A 245 10.22 3.89 11.50
CA TRP A 245 9.42 3.12 12.46
C TRP A 245 8.67 4.06 13.43
N TYR A 246 9.40 5.02 14.02
CA TYR A 246 8.82 6.04 14.89
C TYR A 246 7.67 6.80 14.19
N LEU A 247 7.90 7.32 12.96
CA LEU A 247 6.85 8.03 12.21
C LEU A 247 5.65 7.12 11.89
N SER A 248 5.89 5.87 11.57
CA SER A 248 4.81 4.90 11.34
C SER A 248 3.98 4.67 12.60
N GLY A 249 4.63 4.58 13.77
CA GLY A 249 3.95 4.52 15.07
C GLY A 249 3.06 5.75 15.32
N LEU A 250 3.52 6.94 14.95
CA LEU A 250 2.71 8.16 15.02
C LEU A 250 1.51 8.13 14.06
N VAL A 251 1.69 7.57 12.86
CA VAL A 251 0.58 7.39 11.90
C VAL A 251 -0.47 6.42 12.45
N PHE A 252 -0.06 5.33 13.09
CA PHE A 252 -1.00 4.38 13.70
C PHE A 252 -1.79 5.02 14.84
N LYS A 253 -1.14 5.80 15.71
CA LYS A 253 -1.81 6.58 16.76
C LYS A 253 -2.80 7.57 16.16
N TRP A 254 -2.37 8.35 15.17
CA TRP A 254 -3.24 9.27 14.45
C TRP A 254 -4.47 8.56 13.87
N LEU A 255 -4.29 7.40 13.23
CA LEU A 255 -5.41 6.66 12.64
C LEU A 255 -6.40 6.15 13.72
N LYS A 256 -5.89 5.72 14.89
CA LYS A 256 -6.76 5.38 16.03
C LYS A 256 -7.56 6.59 16.52
N GLU A 257 -6.93 7.77 16.60
CA GLU A 257 -7.58 9.04 16.99
C GLU A 257 -8.64 9.48 15.96
N GLN A 258 -8.46 9.14 14.66
CA GLN A 258 -9.48 9.36 13.62
C GLN A 258 -10.67 8.39 13.70
N GLY A 259 -10.69 7.47 14.67
CA GLY A 259 -11.75 6.45 14.82
C GLY A 259 -11.43 5.10 14.19
N GLY A 260 -10.18 4.88 13.79
CA GLY A 260 -9.68 3.61 13.28
C GLY A 260 -10.04 3.34 11.81
N VAL A 261 -9.77 2.11 11.39
CA VAL A 261 -9.88 1.68 9.99
C VAL A 261 -11.32 1.74 9.47
N GLU A 262 -12.31 1.46 10.32
CA GLU A 262 -13.73 1.44 9.91
C GLU A 262 -14.26 2.84 9.57
N VAL A 263 -13.82 3.86 10.31
CA VAL A 263 -14.14 5.27 10.01
C VAL A 263 -13.36 5.72 8.77
N MET A 264 -12.10 5.35 8.69
CA MET A 264 -11.25 5.69 7.54
C MET A 264 -11.77 5.09 6.23
N ASP A 265 -12.30 3.85 6.23
CA ASP A 265 -12.94 3.26 5.04
C ASP A 265 -14.11 4.12 4.52
N LYS A 266 -14.96 4.65 5.43
CA LYS A 266 -16.06 5.53 5.04
C LYS A 266 -15.53 6.81 4.38
N ILE A 267 -14.52 7.44 4.97
CA ILE A 267 -13.87 8.64 4.43
C ILE A 267 -13.23 8.34 3.06
N ASN A 268 -12.55 7.19 2.93
CA ASN A 268 -11.92 6.79 1.67
C ASN A 268 -12.94 6.52 0.56
N ARG A 269 -14.09 5.92 0.89
CA ARG A 269 -15.21 5.73 -0.05
C ARG A 269 -15.79 7.07 -0.48
N GLU A 270 -15.98 8.02 0.43
CA GLU A 270 -16.47 9.36 0.12
C GLU A 270 -15.50 10.09 -0.83
N LYS A 271 -14.20 10.10 -0.51
CA LYS A 271 -13.15 10.69 -1.36
C LYS A 271 -13.16 10.09 -2.79
N ALA A 272 -13.19 8.77 -2.88
CA ALA A 272 -13.21 8.09 -4.17
C ALA A 272 -14.49 8.38 -4.96
N SER A 273 -15.65 8.33 -4.30
CA SER A 273 -16.93 8.63 -4.93
C SER A 273 -17.01 10.05 -5.45
N LEU A 274 -16.45 11.03 -4.72
CA LEU A 274 -16.40 12.42 -5.13
C LEU A 274 -15.60 12.57 -6.43
N LEU A 275 -14.40 12.02 -6.49
CA LEU A 275 -13.52 12.13 -7.66
C LEU A 275 -14.06 11.35 -8.87
N TYR A 276 -14.49 10.10 -8.68
CA TYR A 276 -15.11 9.33 -9.76
C TYR A 276 -16.40 9.99 -10.24
N GLY A 277 -17.16 10.63 -9.34
CA GLY A 277 -18.40 11.33 -9.70
C GLY A 277 -18.18 12.53 -10.64
N VAL A 278 -17.02 13.19 -10.58
CA VAL A 278 -16.65 14.22 -11.58
C VAL A 278 -16.26 13.56 -12.89
N ILE A 279 -15.41 12.53 -12.84
CA ILE A 279 -14.93 11.84 -14.05
C ILE A 279 -16.09 11.22 -14.83
N ASP A 280 -17.01 10.55 -14.17
CA ASP A 280 -18.12 9.80 -14.82
C ASP A 280 -19.20 10.69 -15.39
N LYS A 281 -19.31 11.95 -14.98
CA LYS A 281 -20.29 12.92 -15.49
C LYS A 281 -19.76 13.79 -16.63
N SER A 282 -18.47 13.66 -16.93
CA SER A 282 -17.76 14.49 -17.86
C SER A 282 -17.48 13.72 -19.16
N ASP A 283 -17.61 14.37 -20.30
CA ASP A 283 -17.09 13.88 -21.58
C ASP A 283 -15.63 14.30 -21.78
N PHE A 284 -15.10 15.17 -20.90
CA PHE A 284 -13.75 15.69 -20.94
C PHE A 284 -12.74 14.82 -20.19
N TYR A 285 -13.18 14.14 -19.11
CA TYR A 285 -12.37 13.20 -18.33
C TYR A 285 -12.84 11.76 -18.56
N ARG A 286 -11.91 10.82 -18.51
CA ARG A 286 -12.24 9.40 -18.58
C ARG A 286 -11.39 8.54 -17.64
N ASN A 287 -12.00 7.52 -17.08
CA ASN A 287 -11.33 6.40 -16.42
C ASN A 287 -11.75 5.12 -17.16
N ASP A 288 -10.80 4.25 -17.45
CA ASP A 288 -10.99 3.04 -18.26
C ASP A 288 -11.16 1.76 -17.43
N VAL A 289 -11.40 1.88 -16.10
CA VAL A 289 -11.58 0.75 -15.19
C VAL A 289 -13.06 0.54 -14.91
N ALA A 290 -13.51 -0.71 -15.01
CA ALA A 290 -14.87 -1.11 -14.65
C ALA A 290 -15.18 -0.76 -13.18
N SER A 291 -16.37 -0.22 -12.91
CA SER A 291 -16.73 0.32 -11.59
C SER A 291 -16.52 -0.65 -10.43
N ALA A 292 -16.76 -1.94 -10.66
CA ALA A 292 -16.55 -3.00 -9.67
C ALA A 292 -15.08 -3.18 -9.27
N ASN A 293 -14.15 -2.80 -10.14
CA ASN A 293 -12.70 -2.97 -9.93
C ASN A 293 -11.95 -1.65 -9.74
N ARG A 294 -12.64 -0.54 -9.55
CA ARG A 294 -12.00 0.77 -9.34
C ARG A 294 -11.27 0.83 -8.00
N SER A 295 -10.02 1.26 -8.04
CA SER A 295 -9.25 1.56 -6.84
C SER A 295 -9.86 2.74 -6.07
N ARG A 296 -9.94 2.61 -4.73
CA ARG A 296 -10.32 3.72 -3.85
C ARG A 296 -9.12 4.57 -3.42
N MET A 297 -7.89 4.11 -3.75
CA MET A 297 -6.65 4.74 -3.32
C MET A 297 -5.91 5.44 -4.45
N ASN A 298 -5.98 4.89 -5.68
CA ASN A 298 -5.20 5.35 -6.81
C ASN A 298 -6.12 5.46 -8.03
N ILE A 299 -6.44 6.68 -8.42
CA ILE A 299 -7.41 6.97 -9.46
C ILE A 299 -6.71 7.56 -10.68
N PRO A 300 -6.36 6.74 -11.69
CA PRO A 300 -5.89 7.25 -12.97
C PRO A 300 -7.05 7.85 -13.76
N PHE A 301 -6.77 8.91 -14.49
CA PHE A 301 -7.72 9.49 -15.45
C PHE A 301 -6.97 10.17 -16.60
N GLN A 302 -7.66 10.35 -17.69
CA GLN A 302 -7.14 10.96 -18.90
C GLN A 302 -8.05 12.09 -19.34
N LEU A 303 -7.49 13.09 -20.00
CA LEU A 303 -8.25 14.12 -20.71
C LEU A 303 -8.70 13.58 -22.08
N ALA A 304 -9.81 14.08 -22.60
CA ALA A 304 -10.28 13.77 -23.95
C ALA A 304 -9.26 14.22 -24.99
N ASP A 305 -8.62 15.38 -24.78
CA ASP A 305 -7.49 15.86 -25.57
C ASP A 305 -6.19 15.81 -24.76
N SER A 306 -5.32 14.87 -25.07
CA SER A 306 -4.01 14.72 -24.42
C SER A 306 -3.05 15.89 -24.68
N ALA A 307 -3.30 16.76 -25.65
CA ALA A 307 -2.51 17.99 -25.84
C ALA A 307 -2.64 18.95 -24.65
N LEU A 308 -3.72 18.82 -23.86
CA LEU A 308 -3.97 19.61 -22.67
C LEU A 308 -3.30 19.04 -21.40
N ASP A 309 -2.74 17.83 -21.45
CA ASP A 309 -2.13 17.18 -20.26
C ASP A 309 -1.11 18.10 -19.56
N LYS A 310 -0.24 18.75 -20.35
CA LYS A 310 0.77 19.64 -19.79
C LYS A 310 0.14 20.87 -19.12
N VAL A 311 -0.85 21.46 -19.77
CA VAL A 311 -1.56 22.66 -19.25
C VAL A 311 -2.26 22.30 -17.95
N PHE A 312 -2.97 21.16 -17.90
CA PHE A 312 -3.60 20.64 -16.70
C PHE A 312 -2.60 20.49 -15.54
N LEU A 313 -1.45 19.87 -15.79
CA LEU A 313 -0.42 19.65 -14.78
C LEU A 313 0.21 20.95 -14.27
N ASP A 314 0.46 21.91 -15.16
CA ASP A 314 1.05 23.21 -14.81
C ASP A 314 0.04 24.04 -13.97
N GLU A 315 -1.22 24.11 -14.39
CA GLU A 315 -2.27 24.85 -13.67
C GLU A 315 -2.62 24.18 -12.35
N SER A 316 -2.73 22.85 -12.30
CA SER A 316 -2.99 22.13 -11.04
C SER A 316 -1.85 22.35 -10.03
N PHE A 317 -0.60 22.33 -10.49
CA PHE A 317 0.55 22.63 -9.64
C PHE A 317 0.49 24.05 -9.09
N ALA A 318 0.15 25.05 -9.93
CA ALA A 318 -0.03 26.44 -9.48
C ALA A 318 -1.18 26.60 -8.49
N ALA A 319 -2.22 25.76 -8.58
CA ALA A 319 -3.33 25.70 -7.64
C ALA A 319 -3.01 24.96 -6.33
N GLY A 320 -1.78 24.43 -6.17
CA GLY A 320 -1.37 23.66 -4.98
C GLY A 320 -1.74 22.17 -5.03
N LEU A 321 -2.14 21.66 -6.18
CA LEU A 321 -2.47 20.25 -6.42
C LEU A 321 -1.28 19.55 -7.06
N HIS A 322 -0.42 18.96 -6.23
CA HIS A 322 0.88 18.47 -6.66
C HIS A 322 0.87 16.98 -7.00
N ALA A 323 1.81 16.57 -7.88
CA ALA A 323 2.11 15.18 -8.22
C ALA A 323 0.96 14.40 -8.88
N LEU A 324 0.13 15.06 -9.70
CA LEU A 324 -0.98 14.45 -10.42
C LEU A 324 -0.54 13.71 -11.71
N LYS A 325 0.71 13.87 -12.18
CA LYS A 325 1.17 13.21 -13.41
C LYS A 325 1.06 11.69 -13.29
N GLY A 326 0.40 11.07 -14.28
CA GLY A 326 0.25 9.63 -14.39
C GLY A 326 1.58 8.89 -14.58
N HIS A 327 1.57 7.60 -14.35
CA HIS A 327 2.76 6.78 -14.57
C HIS A 327 3.06 6.67 -16.08
N ARG A 328 4.36 6.64 -16.45
CA ARG A 328 4.81 6.60 -17.86
C ARG A 328 4.20 5.46 -18.70
N VAL A 329 3.74 4.39 -18.07
CA VAL A 329 3.14 3.22 -18.74
C VAL A 329 1.68 3.50 -19.11
N VAL A 330 0.94 4.23 -18.25
CA VAL A 330 -0.51 4.52 -18.44
C VAL A 330 -0.73 5.89 -19.08
N GLY A 331 0.16 6.86 -18.80
CA GLY A 331 -0.01 8.25 -19.24
C GLY A 331 -1.05 9.01 -18.41
N GLY A 332 -1.48 10.16 -18.94
CA GLY A 332 -2.51 11.00 -18.32
C GLY A 332 -2.18 11.46 -16.91
N MET A 333 -3.18 11.48 -16.05
CA MET A 333 -3.10 11.87 -14.65
C MET A 333 -3.38 10.70 -13.72
N ARG A 334 -2.94 10.83 -12.45
CA ARG A 334 -3.31 9.92 -11.37
C ARG A 334 -3.37 10.67 -10.04
N ALA A 335 -4.53 10.64 -9.42
CA ALA A 335 -4.70 11.10 -8.05
C ALA A 335 -4.57 9.93 -7.08
N SER A 336 -3.55 9.95 -6.22
CA SER A 336 -3.43 9.01 -5.09
C SER A 336 -3.98 9.67 -3.84
N ILE A 337 -5.08 9.12 -3.33
CA ILE A 337 -5.90 9.71 -2.26
C ILE A 337 -5.89 8.83 -1.01
N TYR A 338 -4.69 8.42 -0.58
CA TYR A 338 -4.48 7.59 0.60
C TYR A 338 -5.10 8.19 1.88
N ASN A 339 -5.02 7.47 2.99
CA ASN A 339 -5.64 7.85 4.26
C ASN A 339 -5.31 9.29 4.69
N ALA A 340 -4.04 9.72 4.53
CA ALA A 340 -3.59 11.04 4.93
C ALA A 340 -4.09 12.19 4.04
N MET A 341 -4.58 11.90 2.83
CA MET A 341 -5.22 12.91 1.98
C MET A 341 -6.56 13.29 2.58
N PRO A 342 -6.76 14.54 3.03
CA PRO A 342 -8.03 14.97 3.58
C PRO A 342 -9.11 15.09 2.50
N LEU A 343 -10.38 14.96 2.89
CA LEU A 343 -11.52 15.13 1.99
C LEU A 343 -11.47 16.49 1.28
N GLU A 344 -11.04 17.54 1.98
CA GLU A 344 -10.88 18.88 1.42
C GLU A 344 -9.89 18.91 0.25
N GLY A 345 -8.81 18.14 0.30
CA GLY A 345 -7.86 18.05 -0.82
C GLY A 345 -8.48 17.44 -2.06
N VAL A 346 -9.35 16.44 -1.88
CA VAL A 346 -10.10 15.84 -3.00
C VAL A 346 -11.16 16.80 -3.54
N LYS A 347 -11.87 17.54 -2.68
CA LYS A 347 -12.80 18.59 -3.08
C LYS A 347 -12.09 19.66 -3.91
N THR A 348 -10.95 20.15 -3.42
CA THR A 348 -10.15 21.15 -4.15
C THR A 348 -9.74 20.66 -5.53
N LEU A 349 -9.38 19.36 -5.65
CA LEU A 349 -9.08 18.76 -6.95
C LEU A 349 -10.32 18.70 -7.85
N THR A 350 -11.46 18.25 -7.33
CA THR A 350 -12.69 18.15 -8.12
C THR A 350 -13.21 19.52 -8.58
N ASP A 351 -13.12 20.54 -7.74
CA ASP A 351 -13.49 21.90 -8.08
C ASP A 351 -12.56 22.46 -9.19
N PHE A 352 -11.24 22.21 -9.06
CA PHE A 352 -10.28 22.53 -10.10
C PHE A 352 -10.59 21.81 -11.43
N MET A 353 -10.94 20.53 -11.39
CA MET A 353 -11.28 19.74 -12.59
C MET A 353 -12.51 20.33 -13.31
N VAL A 354 -13.56 20.66 -12.57
CA VAL A 354 -14.78 21.28 -13.12
C VAL A 354 -14.48 22.64 -13.75
N ASP A 355 -13.67 23.49 -13.08
CA ASP A 355 -13.29 24.77 -13.64
C ASP A 355 -12.38 24.63 -14.87
N PHE A 356 -11.44 23.68 -14.85
CA PHE A 356 -10.55 23.42 -15.97
C PHE A 356 -11.33 22.96 -17.21
N GLU A 357 -12.27 22.00 -17.06
CA GLU A 357 -13.17 21.57 -18.12
C GLU A 357 -13.98 22.74 -18.70
N ARG A 358 -14.57 23.59 -17.83
CA ARG A 358 -15.33 24.77 -18.28
C ARG A 358 -14.51 25.75 -19.13
N ARG A 359 -13.18 25.84 -18.91
CA ARG A 359 -12.28 26.76 -19.65
C ARG A 359 -11.66 26.15 -20.91
N HIS A 360 -11.55 24.85 -20.99
CA HIS A 360 -10.79 24.15 -22.03
C HIS A 360 -11.60 23.07 -22.78
N GLY A 361 -12.80 22.72 -22.29
CA GLY A 361 -13.72 21.73 -22.89
C GLY A 361 -14.72 22.27 -23.90
#